data_5c28057ba901ae826a03416e95648e31
#
_entry.id   5c28057ba901ae826a03416e95648e31
#
_cell.length_a   1.000
_cell.length_b   1.000
_cell.length_c   1.000
_cell.angle_alpha   90.00
_cell.angle_beta   90.00
_cell.angle_gamma   90.00
#
_symmetry.space_group_name_H-M   'P 1'
#
loop_
_entity.id
_entity.type
_entity.pdbx_description
1 polymer ?
#
loop_
_entity_poly.entity_id
_entity_poly.type
_entity_poly.pdbx_seq_one_letter_code
_entity_poly.pdbx_strand_id
1 'polypeptide(L)'
;MIFDGQKRFEYRKRVFNRLDVDKVYIYASKPISMIVGNFTVKRIIDDTPSNVWNMTHEHSGISKKQFNDYFKGHSVAHTIEIGEVVKLDTPIDPKQVIKDFTAPQNFMYLGNDL
;
A
#
# COMPACT_ATOMS: atom_id res chain seq x y z
N MET A 1 -11.21 3.67 2.00
CA MET A 1 -10.85 4.32 0.74
C MET A 1 -10.30 3.36 -0.30
N ILE A 2 -9.42 2.45 0.06
CA ILE A 2 -8.87 1.50 -0.91
C ILE A 2 -9.95 0.54 -1.43
N PHE A 3 -10.87 0.10 -0.58
CA PHE A 3 -11.91 -0.85 -0.98
C PHE A 3 -13.05 -0.23 -1.77
N ASP A 4 -13.20 1.09 -1.76
CA ASP A 4 -14.24 1.77 -2.55
C ASP A 4 -13.73 2.31 -3.88
N GLY A 5 -12.46 2.04 -4.22
CA GLY A 5 -11.85 2.44 -5.48
C GLY A 5 -11.41 3.89 -5.56
N GLN A 6 -11.57 4.68 -4.50
CA GLN A 6 -11.15 6.09 -4.51
C GLN A 6 -9.64 6.23 -4.43
N LYS A 7 -8.97 5.36 -3.66
CA LYS A 7 -7.53 5.33 -3.58
C LYS A 7 -6.99 4.31 -4.57
N ARG A 8 -6.25 4.78 -5.57
CA ARG A 8 -5.67 3.93 -6.61
C ARG A 8 -4.14 3.86 -6.56
N PHE A 9 -3.51 4.63 -5.68
CA PHE A 9 -2.06 4.69 -5.57
C PHE A 9 -1.64 4.56 -4.13
N GLU A 10 -0.59 3.77 -3.90
CA GLU A 10 0.05 3.61 -2.60
C GLU A 10 1.46 4.15 -2.67
N TYR A 11 1.79 5.12 -1.80
CA TYR A 11 3.08 5.78 -1.79
C TYR A 11 4.02 5.14 -0.79
N ARG A 12 5.28 4.95 -1.23
CA ARG A 12 6.31 4.33 -0.40
C ARG A 12 7.60 5.14 -0.49
N LYS A 13 8.30 5.27 0.63
CA LYS A 13 9.62 5.92 0.68
C LYS A 13 10.73 5.02 0.18
N ARG A 14 10.50 3.71 0.20
CA ARG A 14 11.48 2.70 -0.21
C ARG A 14 10.91 1.84 -1.32
N VAL A 15 11.80 1.45 -2.23
CA VAL A 15 11.43 0.54 -3.31
C VAL A 15 11.17 -0.86 -2.75
N PHE A 16 10.31 -1.63 -3.42
CA PHE A 16 10.18 -3.04 -3.13
C PHE A 16 11.48 -3.78 -3.44
N ASN A 17 11.87 -4.68 -2.54
CA ASN A 17 13.03 -5.52 -2.76
C ASN A 17 12.76 -6.65 -3.77
N ARG A 18 11.52 -6.85 -4.14
CA ARG A 18 11.11 -7.96 -5.01
C ARG A 18 10.46 -7.42 -6.26
N LEU A 19 11.05 -7.74 -7.41
CA LEU A 19 10.55 -7.32 -8.72
C LEU A 19 9.36 -8.15 -9.17
N ASP A 20 9.13 -9.31 -8.55
CA ASP A 20 8.08 -10.25 -8.91
C ASP A 20 6.82 -10.12 -8.05
N VAL A 21 6.72 -9.09 -7.22
CA VAL A 21 5.52 -8.85 -6.41
C VAL A 21 4.38 -8.40 -7.31
N ASP A 22 3.32 -9.19 -7.39
CA ASP A 22 2.13 -8.87 -8.17
C ASP A 22 0.87 -8.73 -7.31
N LYS A 23 0.93 -9.12 -6.04
CA LYS A 23 -0.19 -9.02 -5.10
C LYS A 23 0.30 -8.54 -3.75
N VAL A 24 -0.44 -7.64 -3.14
CA VAL A 24 -0.14 -7.07 -1.83
C VAL A 24 -1.32 -7.32 -0.89
N TYR A 25 -1.04 -7.82 0.31
CA TYR A 25 -2.06 -8.07 1.33
C TYR A 25 -2.20 -6.87 2.24
N ILE A 26 -3.43 -6.61 2.66
CA ILE A 26 -3.78 -5.45 3.47
C ILE A 26 -4.06 -5.91 4.89
N TYR A 27 -3.26 -5.42 5.83
CA TYR A 27 -3.45 -5.67 7.26
C TYR A 27 -4.14 -4.47 7.90
N ALA A 28 -5.24 -4.72 8.59
CA ALA A 28 -5.93 -3.68 9.36
C ALA A 28 -5.46 -3.75 10.81
N SER A 29 -4.95 -2.62 11.32
CA SER A 29 -4.45 -2.52 12.68
C SER A 29 -5.59 -2.62 13.71
N LYS A 30 -5.22 -2.57 15.00
CA LYS A 30 -6.19 -2.65 16.10
C LYS A 30 -7.37 -1.69 15.88
N PRO A 31 -8.57 -2.10 16.27
CA PRO A 31 -8.93 -3.32 16.99
C PRO A 31 -9.11 -4.56 16.12
N ILE A 32 -9.04 -4.44 14.79
CA ILE A 32 -9.30 -5.54 13.86
C ILE A 32 -8.16 -6.57 13.90
N SER A 33 -6.92 -6.12 13.71
CA SER A 33 -5.69 -6.91 13.78
C SER A 33 -5.71 -8.14 12.88
N MET A 34 -6.23 -7.99 11.68
CA MET A 34 -6.40 -9.07 10.70
C MET A 34 -6.02 -8.64 9.29
N ILE A 35 -5.67 -9.61 8.45
CA ILE A 35 -5.56 -9.39 7.01
C ILE A 35 -6.99 -9.33 6.46
N VAL A 36 -7.37 -8.19 5.91
CA VAL A 36 -8.76 -7.92 5.50
C VAL A 36 -8.96 -7.93 3.99
N GLY A 37 -7.88 -7.95 3.22
CA GLY A 37 -7.99 -7.95 1.77
C GLY A 37 -6.64 -8.00 1.08
N ASN A 38 -6.67 -7.84 -0.23
CA ASN A 38 -5.46 -7.75 -1.05
C ASN A 38 -5.76 -6.93 -2.30
N PHE A 39 -4.69 -6.53 -2.98
CA PHE A 39 -4.81 -5.93 -4.31
C PHE A 39 -3.67 -6.40 -5.20
N THR A 40 -3.91 -6.38 -6.51
CA THR A 40 -2.86 -6.64 -7.48
C THR A 40 -2.07 -5.36 -7.77
N VAL A 41 -0.79 -5.51 -8.08
CA VAL A 41 0.06 -4.40 -8.48
C VAL A 41 -0.09 -4.22 -10.00
N LYS A 42 -0.68 -3.12 -10.41
CA LYS A 42 -0.84 -2.83 -11.84
C LYS A 42 0.47 -2.34 -12.44
N ARG A 43 1.17 -1.45 -11.74
CA ARG A 43 2.50 -1.00 -12.14
C ARG A 43 3.17 -0.29 -10.97
N ILE A 44 4.48 -0.14 -11.06
CA ILE A 44 5.27 0.62 -10.09
C ILE A 44 5.82 1.85 -10.80
N ILE A 45 5.66 3.01 -10.16
CA ILE A 45 6.13 4.30 -10.68
C ILE A 45 7.20 4.83 -9.73
N ASP A 46 8.39 5.06 -10.26
CA ASP A 46 9.51 5.66 -9.52
C ASP A 46 9.88 6.96 -10.21
N ASP A 47 9.57 8.10 -9.58
CA ASP A 47 9.83 9.41 -10.15
C ASP A 47 9.94 10.43 -9.01
N THR A 48 10.23 11.68 -9.38
CA THR A 48 10.27 12.75 -8.38
C THR A 48 8.91 12.92 -7.72
N PRO A 49 8.87 13.36 -6.45
CA PRO A 49 7.59 13.60 -5.78
C PRO A 49 6.66 14.51 -6.57
N SER A 50 7.20 15.57 -7.18
CA SER A 50 6.41 16.50 -7.98
C SER A 50 5.74 15.82 -9.17
N ASN A 51 6.51 15.03 -9.95
CA ASN A 51 5.95 14.31 -11.09
C ASN A 51 4.92 13.26 -10.66
N VAL A 52 5.22 12.53 -9.60
CA VAL A 52 4.30 11.53 -9.06
C VAL A 52 2.99 12.18 -8.63
N TRP A 53 3.05 13.31 -7.92
CA TRP A 53 1.83 14.00 -7.50
C TRP A 53 0.99 14.43 -8.69
N ASN A 54 1.62 14.98 -9.72
CA ASN A 54 0.90 15.40 -10.92
C ASN A 54 0.20 14.24 -11.62
N MET A 55 0.81 13.06 -11.60
CA MET A 55 0.23 11.86 -12.24
C MET A 55 -0.86 11.19 -11.40
N THR A 56 -0.83 11.33 -10.08
CA THR A 56 -1.60 10.45 -9.20
C THR A 56 -2.57 11.15 -8.25
N HIS A 57 -2.53 12.47 -8.13
CA HIS A 57 -3.23 13.19 -7.06
C HIS A 57 -4.75 12.98 -7.04
N GLU A 58 -5.38 12.77 -8.18
CA GLU A 58 -6.85 12.61 -8.25
C GLU A 58 -7.34 11.37 -7.51
N HIS A 59 -6.49 10.35 -7.41
CA HIS A 59 -6.82 9.08 -6.76
C HIS A 59 -5.82 8.71 -5.68
N SER A 60 -5.23 9.73 -5.04
CA SER A 60 -4.17 9.53 -4.04
C SER A 60 -4.70 9.11 -2.67
N GLY A 61 -5.92 9.52 -2.33
CA GLY A 61 -6.47 9.29 -1.00
C GLY A 61 -5.89 10.19 0.08
N ILE A 62 -5.01 11.12 -0.27
CA ILE A 62 -4.40 12.06 0.68
C ILE A 62 -4.34 13.46 0.08
N SER A 63 -4.16 14.47 0.93
CA SER A 63 -4.00 15.86 0.49
C SER A 63 -2.57 16.10 -0.02
N LYS A 64 -2.40 17.19 -0.78
CA LYS A 64 -1.07 17.60 -1.24
C LYS A 64 -0.14 17.88 -0.06
N LYS A 65 -0.66 18.47 1.01
CA LYS A 65 0.14 18.72 2.20
C LYS A 65 0.64 17.42 2.84
N GLN A 66 -0.24 16.43 2.98
CA GLN A 66 0.14 15.12 3.52
C GLN A 66 1.18 14.44 2.63
N PHE A 67 1.01 14.52 1.32
CA PHE A 67 1.98 13.98 0.37
C PHE A 67 3.34 14.64 0.49
N ASN A 68 3.37 15.98 0.52
CA ASN A 68 4.62 16.73 0.62
C ASN A 68 5.34 16.46 1.95
N ASP A 69 4.59 16.40 3.05
CA ASP A 69 5.15 16.09 4.36
C ASP A 69 5.74 14.68 4.38
N TYR A 70 5.05 13.71 3.77
CA TYR A 70 5.50 12.32 3.70
C TYR A 70 6.83 12.18 2.95
N PHE A 71 6.96 12.85 1.80
CA PHE A 71 8.14 12.75 0.95
C PHE A 71 9.19 13.83 1.20
N LYS A 72 9.03 14.65 2.23
CA LYS A 72 9.99 15.70 2.55
C LYS A 72 11.39 15.14 2.70
N GLY A 73 12.34 15.68 1.96
CA GLY A 73 13.72 15.22 1.97
C GLY A 73 14.01 14.02 1.07
N HIS A 74 13.02 13.49 0.37
CA HIS A 74 13.19 12.38 -0.57
C HIS A 74 13.18 12.88 -2.00
N SER A 75 14.14 12.38 -2.80
CA SER A 75 14.25 12.74 -4.21
C SER A 75 13.38 11.86 -5.11
N VAL A 76 12.94 10.70 -4.62
CA VAL A 76 12.13 9.75 -5.37
C VAL A 76 10.91 9.35 -4.55
N ALA A 77 9.74 9.38 -5.19
CA ALA A 77 8.50 8.87 -4.64
C ALA A 77 8.19 7.54 -5.30
N HIS A 78 8.35 6.44 -4.56
CA HIS A 78 8.01 5.11 -5.04
C HIS A 78 6.51 4.91 -4.91
N THR A 79 5.85 4.53 -5.98
CA THR A 79 4.39 4.49 -6.04
C THR A 79 3.91 3.20 -6.66
N ILE A 80 2.95 2.56 -6.00
CA ILE A 80 2.29 1.38 -6.51
C ILE A 80 0.96 1.81 -7.09
N GLU A 81 0.71 1.53 -8.36
CA GLU A 81 -0.61 1.67 -8.94
C GLU A 81 -1.42 0.43 -8.61
N ILE A 82 -2.52 0.62 -7.88
CA ILE A 82 -3.39 -0.45 -7.41
C ILE A 82 -4.24 -0.95 -8.56
N GLY A 83 -4.20 -2.26 -8.80
CA GLY A 83 -5.04 -2.91 -9.79
C GLY A 83 -6.36 -3.38 -9.19
N GLU A 84 -6.63 -4.68 -9.24
CA GLU A 84 -7.83 -5.26 -8.67
C GLU A 84 -7.72 -5.34 -7.15
N VAL A 85 -8.78 -4.88 -6.46
CA VAL A 85 -8.86 -4.91 -4.99
C VAL A 85 -9.88 -5.97 -4.59
N VAL A 86 -9.49 -6.84 -3.66
CA VAL A 86 -10.36 -7.88 -3.13
C VAL A 86 -10.48 -7.70 -1.62
N LYS A 87 -11.72 -7.56 -1.14
CA LYS A 87 -12.02 -7.56 0.28
C LYS A 87 -12.37 -8.99 0.69
N LEU A 88 -11.69 -9.52 1.70
CA LEU A 88 -11.95 -10.88 2.16
C LEU A 88 -13.25 -10.96 2.95
N ASP A 89 -14.08 -11.96 2.64
CA ASP A 89 -15.30 -12.24 3.41
C ASP A 89 -14.95 -12.69 4.83
N THR A 90 -13.87 -13.47 4.96
CA THR A 90 -13.36 -13.93 6.25
C THR A 90 -11.94 -13.42 6.44
N PRO A 91 -11.72 -12.44 7.34
CA PRO A 91 -10.37 -11.96 7.63
C PRO A 91 -9.46 -13.09 8.11
N ILE A 92 -8.16 -12.95 7.83
CA ILE A 92 -7.15 -13.95 8.16
C ILE A 92 -6.29 -13.43 9.30
N ASP A 93 -6.11 -14.24 10.35
CA ASP A 93 -5.18 -13.92 11.43
C ASP A 93 -3.75 -14.08 10.89
N PRO A 94 -2.96 -12.99 10.82
CA PRO A 94 -1.61 -13.08 10.24
C PRO A 94 -0.68 -13.98 11.05
N LYS A 95 -0.93 -14.18 12.34
CA LYS A 95 -0.12 -15.07 13.18
C LYS A 95 -0.21 -16.53 12.76
N GLN A 96 -1.28 -16.90 12.06
CA GLN A 96 -1.47 -18.26 11.57
C GLN A 96 -0.67 -18.53 10.28
N VAL A 97 -0.31 -17.49 9.54
CA VAL A 97 0.36 -17.62 8.24
C VAL A 97 1.76 -17.01 8.22
N ILE A 98 2.09 -16.15 9.17
CA ILE A 98 3.39 -15.47 9.25
C ILE A 98 4.03 -15.77 10.61
N LYS A 99 5.18 -16.43 10.59
CA LYS A 99 5.94 -16.70 11.81
C LYS A 99 6.48 -15.39 12.40
N ASP A 100 6.39 -15.27 13.72
CA ASP A 100 6.92 -14.11 14.44
C ASP A 100 6.35 -12.77 13.97
N PHE A 101 5.08 -12.77 13.56
CA PHE A 101 4.42 -11.56 13.12
C PHE A 101 4.37 -10.50 14.21
N THR A 102 4.81 -9.29 13.88
CA THR A 102 4.70 -8.11 14.75
C THR A 102 3.75 -7.12 14.10
N ALA A 103 2.65 -6.80 14.79
CA ALA A 103 1.62 -5.94 14.25
C ALA A 103 2.11 -4.50 14.09
N PRO A 104 1.89 -3.87 12.91
CA PRO A 104 2.15 -2.44 12.73
C PRO A 104 1.07 -1.60 13.40
N GLN A 105 1.33 -0.30 13.55
CA GLN A 105 0.34 0.63 14.12
C GLN A 105 -0.76 0.98 13.14
N ASN A 106 -0.46 0.96 11.85
CA ASN A 106 -1.37 1.31 10.76
C ASN A 106 -1.48 0.16 9.77
N PHE A 107 -2.09 0.42 8.62
CA PHE A 107 -2.11 -0.55 7.55
C PHE A 107 -0.69 -0.90 7.11
N MET A 108 -0.46 -2.16 6.84
CA MET A 108 0.77 -2.58 6.18
C MET A 108 0.41 -3.44 4.97
N TYR A 109 1.34 -3.51 4.03
CA TYR A 109 1.19 -4.29 2.83
C TYR A 109 2.22 -5.41 2.84
N LEU A 110 1.73 -6.65 2.76
CA LEU A 110 2.54 -7.85 2.72
C LEU A 110 2.64 -8.33 1.28
N GLY A 111 3.80 -8.84 0.90
CA GLY A 111 3.98 -9.37 -0.45
C GLY A 111 3.39 -10.77 -0.62
N ASN A 112 3.76 -11.43 -1.72
CA ASN A 112 3.19 -12.71 -2.13
C ASN A 112 3.60 -13.91 -1.28
N ASP A 113 4.34 -13.73 -0.22
CA ASP A 113 4.93 -14.81 0.56
C ASP A 113 3.96 -15.49 1.52
N LEU A 114 2.72 -15.08 1.53
CA LEU A 114 1.68 -15.68 2.37
C LEU A 114 1.20 -17.00 1.82
#